data_7dd06a15a90d2a99523f666ab1a822a7
#
_entry.id   7dd06a15a90d2a99523f666ab1a822a7
#
_cell.length_a   1.000
_cell.length_b   1.000
_cell.length_c   1.000
_cell.angle_alpha   90.00
_cell.angle_beta   90.00
_cell.angle_gamma   90.00
#
_symmetry.space_group_name_H-M   'P 1'
#
loop_
_entity.id
_entity.type
_entity.pdbx_description
1 polymer ?
#
loop_
_entity_poly.entity_id
_entity_poly.type
_entity_poly.pdbx_seq_one_letter_code
_entity_poly.pdbx_strand_id
1 'polypeptide(L)'
;MKISLITACYNSAATIGTAIESVLSQKGVDVEYIVVDGGSKDGTVDIIKEYADKTLNSQLLTPNFTLRWLSESDKGMYDAINKGIKMATGDIVGILNADDMFESENTLAHVVEAFRSGGVESGGVGERVDCVYADIRFVKDDLQTTSRYYSAKHWKPWMLQWGKMPPHPSVYIRRELFDRYGVYKLGYDIAADYELLIRYLRMAKLNTRYLNECLVKMRMGGKSTRGWKSFKTLNREIVRGNLENGYFCCFPMLLPKYFFKVFEFILPRLGFK
;
A
#
# COMPACT_ATOMS: atom_id res chain seq x y z
N MET A 1 -14.58 -11.88 6.27
CA MET A 1 -13.13 -11.79 6.01
C MET A 1 -12.61 -10.61 6.79
N LYS A 2 -11.52 -10.80 7.48
CA LYS A 2 -10.85 -9.78 8.30
C LYS A 2 -9.64 -9.21 7.57
N ILE A 3 -9.45 -7.89 7.60
CA ILE A 3 -8.27 -7.23 7.06
C ILE A 3 -7.30 -6.90 8.20
N SER A 4 -6.04 -7.32 8.08
CA SER A 4 -4.93 -6.76 8.85
C SER A 4 -4.35 -5.60 8.05
N LEU A 5 -4.60 -4.37 8.50
CA LEU A 5 -4.03 -3.17 7.90
C LEU A 5 -2.77 -2.77 8.69
N ILE A 6 -1.67 -2.53 7.99
CA ILE A 6 -0.38 -2.24 8.63
C ILE A 6 0.06 -0.82 8.27
N THR A 7 0.44 -0.04 9.28
CA THR A 7 1.10 1.25 9.11
C THR A 7 2.48 1.21 9.76
N ALA A 8 3.53 1.36 8.96
CA ALA A 8 4.88 1.62 9.44
C ALA A 8 5.10 3.12 9.59
N CYS A 9 5.61 3.57 10.74
CA CYS A 9 5.85 4.99 10.98
C CYS A 9 7.22 5.22 11.66
N TYR A 10 7.78 6.38 11.40
CA TYR A 10 8.98 6.90 12.08
C TYR A 10 8.98 8.42 12.02
N ASN A 11 8.96 9.08 13.18
CA ASN A 11 8.86 10.54 13.32
C ASN A 11 7.70 11.10 12.47
N SER A 12 6.49 10.61 12.74
CA SER A 12 5.27 10.89 11.96
C SER A 12 4.20 11.61 12.79
N ALA A 13 4.56 12.31 13.88
CA ALA A 13 3.60 12.97 14.78
C ALA A 13 2.64 13.92 14.06
N ALA A 14 3.10 14.57 12.97
CA ALA A 14 2.29 15.52 12.21
C ALA A 14 1.16 14.85 11.38
N THR A 15 1.26 13.53 11.10
CA THR A 15 0.38 12.88 10.12
C THR A 15 -0.30 11.62 10.63
N ILE A 16 0.32 10.90 11.57
CA ILE A 16 -0.16 9.59 12.03
C ILE A 16 -1.59 9.63 12.59
N GLY A 17 -1.98 10.71 13.27
CA GLY A 17 -3.35 10.88 13.76
C GLY A 17 -4.38 10.84 12.65
N THR A 18 -4.15 11.56 11.54
CA THR A 18 -5.04 11.56 10.37
C THR A 18 -5.15 10.16 9.73
N ALA A 19 -4.04 9.42 9.65
CA ALA A 19 -4.04 8.06 9.14
C ALA A 19 -4.88 7.14 10.04
N ILE A 20 -4.68 7.19 11.36
CA ILE A 20 -5.45 6.39 12.35
C ILE A 20 -6.93 6.71 12.25
N GLU A 21 -7.33 7.98 12.24
CA GLU A 21 -8.73 8.40 12.10
C GLU A 21 -9.38 7.87 10.83
N SER A 22 -8.64 7.91 9.72
CA SER A 22 -9.09 7.37 8.44
C SER A 22 -9.36 5.86 8.48
N VAL A 23 -8.62 5.11 9.30
CA VAL A 23 -8.85 3.68 9.51
C VAL A 23 -10.02 3.44 10.48
N LEU A 24 -10.11 4.22 11.55
CA LEU A 24 -11.21 4.15 12.52
C LEU A 24 -12.58 4.47 11.90
N SER A 25 -12.61 5.29 10.86
CA SER A 25 -13.84 5.65 10.15
C SER A 25 -14.39 4.54 9.23
N GLN A 26 -13.64 3.45 9.01
CA GLN A 26 -14.06 2.39 8.09
C GLN A 26 -15.27 1.61 8.62
N LYS A 27 -16.24 1.33 7.73
CA LYS A 27 -17.52 0.70 8.05
C LYS A 27 -17.67 -0.64 7.31
N GLY A 28 -18.49 -1.53 7.88
CA GLY A 28 -18.91 -2.77 7.23
C GLY A 28 -17.81 -3.82 7.03
N VAL A 29 -16.70 -3.73 7.78
CA VAL A 29 -15.56 -4.62 7.66
C VAL A 29 -14.91 -4.91 9.01
N ASP A 30 -14.35 -6.11 9.15
CA ASP A 30 -13.54 -6.49 10.31
C ASP A 30 -12.10 -6.04 10.09
N VAL A 31 -11.59 -5.16 10.94
CA VAL A 31 -10.24 -4.57 10.80
C VAL A 31 -9.37 -4.88 12.03
N GLU A 32 -8.22 -5.46 11.77
CA GLU A 32 -7.08 -5.47 12.69
C GLU A 32 -6.09 -4.42 12.22
N TYR A 33 -6.02 -3.31 12.91
CA TYR A 33 -5.08 -2.25 12.59
C TYR A 33 -3.79 -2.42 13.40
N ILE A 34 -2.66 -2.51 12.71
CA ILE A 34 -1.34 -2.76 13.29
C ILE A 34 -0.44 -1.58 12.96
N VAL A 35 -0.03 -0.83 13.98
CA VAL A 35 0.91 0.29 13.85
C VAL A 35 2.28 -0.14 14.35
N VAL A 36 3.30 -0.07 13.49
CA VAL A 36 4.68 -0.39 13.84
C VAL A 36 5.52 0.88 13.75
N ASP A 37 5.97 1.35 14.90
CA ASP A 37 6.81 2.53 15.05
C ASP A 37 8.28 2.13 15.14
N GLY A 38 9.13 2.79 14.35
CA GLY A 38 10.58 2.54 14.26
C GLY A 38 11.41 3.19 15.39
N GLY A 39 10.82 3.47 16.55
CA GLY A 39 11.49 4.13 17.66
C GLY A 39 11.51 5.66 17.52
N SER A 40 10.36 6.26 17.21
CA SER A 40 10.17 7.71 17.06
C SER A 40 10.49 8.49 18.33
N LYS A 41 10.88 9.76 18.15
CA LYS A 41 11.24 10.68 19.24
C LYS A 41 10.51 12.04 19.18
N ASP A 42 9.53 12.17 18.29
CA ASP A 42 8.81 13.41 17.99
C ASP A 42 7.38 13.48 18.57
N GLY A 43 7.01 12.54 19.46
CA GLY A 43 5.65 12.43 19.99
C GLY A 43 4.74 11.46 19.21
N THR A 44 5.21 10.83 18.15
CA THR A 44 4.44 9.83 17.38
C THR A 44 3.86 8.73 18.28
N VAL A 45 4.68 8.19 19.20
CA VAL A 45 4.28 7.08 20.09
C VAL A 45 3.19 7.51 21.06
N ASP A 46 3.21 8.76 21.54
CA ASP A 46 2.20 9.28 22.48
C ASP A 46 0.83 9.39 21.78
N ILE A 47 0.82 9.83 20.52
CA ILE A 47 -0.39 9.85 19.70
C ILE A 47 -0.94 8.43 19.51
N ILE A 48 -0.08 7.45 19.15
CA ILE A 48 -0.50 6.06 18.99
C ILE A 48 -1.13 5.50 20.27
N LYS A 49 -0.51 5.75 21.43
CA LYS A 49 -1.04 5.34 22.74
C LYS A 49 -2.40 5.95 23.03
N GLU A 50 -2.56 7.26 22.79
CA GLU A 50 -3.82 7.94 22.98
C GLU A 50 -4.96 7.29 22.18
N TYR A 51 -4.72 6.97 20.91
CA TYR A 51 -5.71 6.27 20.08
C TYR A 51 -5.95 4.82 20.54
N ALA A 52 -4.90 4.10 20.96
CA ALA A 52 -5.03 2.75 21.47
C ALA A 52 -5.90 2.72 22.75
N ASP A 53 -5.67 3.64 23.69
CA ASP A 53 -6.45 3.77 24.91
C ASP A 53 -7.92 4.16 24.62
N LYS A 54 -8.14 5.08 23.67
CA LYS A 54 -9.50 5.42 23.21
C LYS A 54 -10.22 4.22 22.62
N THR A 55 -9.52 3.39 21.83
CA THR A 55 -10.11 2.19 21.23
C THR A 55 -10.44 1.11 22.26
N LEU A 56 -9.64 0.95 23.29
CA LEU A 56 -9.90 -0.01 24.38
C LEU A 56 -11.09 0.42 25.27
N ASN A 57 -11.24 1.72 25.51
CA ASN A 57 -12.24 2.27 26.43
C ASN A 57 -13.57 2.67 25.78
N SER A 58 -13.67 2.68 24.47
CA SER A 58 -14.83 3.19 23.76
C SER A 58 -15.75 2.05 23.28
N GLN A 59 -16.96 2.02 23.85
CA GLN A 59 -18.10 1.25 23.32
C GLN A 59 -18.57 1.77 21.93
N LEU A 60 -17.90 2.80 21.39
CA LEU A 60 -18.23 3.47 20.13
C LEU A 60 -17.57 2.84 18.92
N LEU A 61 -16.62 1.93 19.11
CA LEU A 61 -16.01 1.23 17.99
C LEU A 61 -16.89 0.10 17.52
N THR A 62 -16.95 -0.06 16.22
CA THR A 62 -17.61 -1.21 15.60
C THR A 62 -17.08 -2.49 16.27
N PRO A 63 -17.93 -3.47 16.60
CA PRO A 63 -17.55 -4.67 17.36
C PRO A 63 -16.41 -5.48 16.73
N ASN A 64 -15.95 -5.08 15.56
CA ASN A 64 -14.99 -5.81 14.72
C ASN A 64 -13.72 -4.99 14.42
N PHE A 65 -13.32 -4.07 15.31
CA PHE A 65 -12.08 -3.29 15.17
C PHE A 65 -11.12 -3.57 16.33
N THR A 66 -9.86 -3.80 16.01
CA THR A 66 -8.77 -3.90 16.99
C THR A 66 -7.57 -3.08 16.55
N LEU A 67 -7.01 -2.26 17.47
CA LEU A 67 -5.74 -1.57 17.26
C LEU A 67 -4.66 -2.26 18.08
N ARG A 68 -3.60 -2.67 17.39
CA ARG A 68 -2.38 -3.22 18.00
C ARG A 68 -1.19 -2.36 17.56
N TRP A 69 -0.23 -2.19 18.41
CA TRP A 69 0.95 -1.42 18.06
C TRP A 69 2.23 -1.97 18.70
N LEU A 70 3.36 -1.65 18.09
CA LEU A 70 4.70 -1.97 18.55
C LEU A 70 5.60 -0.76 18.29
N SER A 71 6.43 -0.37 19.26
CA SER A 71 7.45 0.65 19.06
C SER A 71 8.81 0.09 19.46
N GLU A 72 9.65 -0.08 18.46
CA GLU A 72 11.04 -0.54 18.63
C GLU A 72 11.88 -0.12 17.42
N SER A 73 13.20 -0.03 17.60
CA SER A 73 14.10 0.28 16.49
C SER A 73 13.98 -0.74 15.36
N ASP A 74 13.99 -0.27 14.13
CA ASP A 74 13.93 -1.09 12.92
C ASP A 74 15.10 -0.80 11.95
N LYS A 75 15.20 -1.62 10.90
CA LYS A 75 16.17 -1.46 9.80
C LYS A 75 15.58 -0.70 8.60
N GLY A 76 14.54 0.10 8.84
CA GLY A 76 13.81 0.87 7.83
C GLY A 76 12.38 0.38 7.62
N MET A 77 11.61 1.13 6.84
CA MET A 77 10.17 0.96 6.63
C MET A 77 9.76 -0.50 6.32
N TYR A 78 10.50 -1.20 5.47
CA TYR A 78 10.16 -2.57 5.09
C TYR A 78 10.37 -3.59 6.22
N ASP A 79 11.31 -3.33 7.15
CA ASP A 79 11.46 -4.13 8.35
C ASP A 79 10.27 -3.92 9.30
N ALA A 80 9.83 -2.69 9.49
CA ALA A 80 8.62 -2.38 10.24
C ALA A 80 7.37 -3.03 9.63
N ILE A 81 7.19 -2.96 8.30
CA ILE A 81 6.10 -3.65 7.61
C ILE A 81 6.17 -5.17 7.85
N ASN A 82 7.35 -5.77 7.74
CA ASN A 82 7.53 -7.20 7.98
C ASN A 82 7.19 -7.62 9.43
N LYS A 83 7.50 -6.78 10.41
CA LYS A 83 7.05 -6.99 11.80
C LYS A 83 5.53 -6.96 11.89
N GLY A 84 4.89 -5.99 11.22
CA GLY A 84 3.44 -5.91 11.14
C GLY A 84 2.80 -7.13 10.47
N ILE A 85 3.38 -7.65 9.37
CA ILE A 85 2.91 -8.88 8.71
C ILE A 85 2.97 -10.09 9.66
N LYS A 86 4.04 -10.22 10.45
CA LYS A 86 4.16 -11.29 11.47
C LYS A 86 3.11 -11.18 12.58
N MET A 87 2.66 -9.98 12.89
CA MET A 87 1.60 -9.74 13.88
C MET A 87 0.20 -9.96 13.30
N ALA A 88 0.04 -9.91 11.98
CA ALA A 88 -1.24 -9.98 11.28
C ALA A 88 -1.93 -11.32 11.48
N THR A 89 -3.24 -11.29 11.79
CA THR A 89 -4.10 -12.48 11.97
C THR A 89 -5.30 -12.51 11.01
N GLY A 90 -5.50 -11.43 10.25
CA GLY A 90 -6.59 -11.33 9.26
C GLY A 90 -6.36 -12.22 8.04
N ASP A 91 -7.39 -12.36 7.23
CA ASP A 91 -7.36 -13.13 5.97
C ASP A 91 -6.57 -12.39 4.89
N ILE A 92 -6.60 -11.06 4.95
CA ILE A 92 -6.04 -10.13 3.95
C ILE A 92 -5.10 -9.17 4.66
N VAL A 93 -3.99 -8.83 4.01
CA VAL A 93 -3.06 -7.80 4.46
C VAL A 93 -3.08 -6.64 3.47
N GLY A 94 -3.19 -5.41 4.01
CA GLY A 94 -3.02 -4.15 3.30
C GLY A 94 -2.02 -3.26 4.02
N ILE A 95 -1.45 -2.30 3.30
CA ILE A 95 -0.51 -1.31 3.84
C ILE A 95 -1.10 0.09 3.66
N LEU A 96 -1.10 0.90 4.70
CA LEU A 96 -1.40 2.32 4.64
C LEU A 96 -0.23 3.09 5.24
N ASN A 97 0.36 4.03 4.51
CA ASN A 97 1.48 4.82 5.05
C ASN A 97 0.98 5.78 6.14
N ALA A 98 1.87 6.20 7.02
CA ALA A 98 1.55 7.06 8.17
C ALA A 98 1.13 8.50 7.78
N ASP A 99 1.30 8.88 6.52
CA ASP A 99 0.91 10.17 5.94
C ASP A 99 -0.26 10.07 4.94
N ASP A 100 -0.78 8.86 4.71
CA ASP A 100 -1.88 8.58 3.79
C ASP A 100 -3.22 8.39 4.51
N MET A 101 -4.32 8.42 3.76
CA MET A 101 -5.66 8.18 4.28
C MET A 101 -6.56 7.51 3.22
N PHE A 102 -7.60 6.82 3.66
CA PHE A 102 -8.59 6.25 2.76
C PHE A 102 -9.45 7.32 2.07
N GLU A 103 -9.90 7.01 0.86
CA GLU A 103 -10.76 7.90 0.08
C GLU A 103 -12.15 8.04 0.72
N SER A 104 -12.70 6.95 1.27
CA SER A 104 -14.04 6.91 1.88
C SER A 104 -14.11 5.96 3.08
N GLU A 105 -15.19 6.06 3.84
CA GLU A 105 -15.48 5.17 4.98
C GLU A 105 -15.86 3.74 4.58
N ASN A 106 -16.10 3.46 3.29
CA ASN A 106 -16.45 2.14 2.77
C ASN A 106 -15.30 1.47 1.99
N THR A 107 -14.14 2.12 1.93
CA THR A 107 -12.99 1.65 1.12
C THR A 107 -12.62 0.20 1.42
N LEU A 108 -12.45 -0.17 2.69
CA LEU A 108 -12.07 -1.53 3.06
C LEU A 108 -13.20 -2.55 2.86
N ALA A 109 -14.46 -2.15 2.97
CA ALA A 109 -15.59 -3.01 2.65
C ALA A 109 -15.62 -3.39 1.17
N HIS A 110 -15.36 -2.43 0.26
CA HIS A 110 -15.25 -2.69 -1.18
C HIS A 110 -14.08 -3.62 -1.50
N VAL A 111 -12.95 -3.48 -0.81
CA VAL A 111 -11.81 -4.42 -0.94
C VAL A 111 -12.24 -5.84 -0.55
N VAL A 112 -12.90 -6.02 0.59
CA VAL A 112 -13.37 -7.35 1.04
C VAL A 112 -14.35 -7.95 0.02
N GLU A 113 -15.27 -7.16 -0.50
CA GLU A 113 -16.23 -7.61 -1.51
C GLU A 113 -15.52 -8.03 -2.80
N ALA A 114 -14.46 -7.31 -3.21
CA ALA A 114 -13.65 -7.69 -4.35
C ALA A 114 -12.97 -9.07 -4.16
N PHE A 115 -12.58 -9.45 -2.94
CA PHE A 115 -12.05 -10.80 -2.65
C PHE A 115 -13.14 -11.87 -2.62
N ARG A 116 -14.39 -11.54 -2.28
CA ARG A 116 -15.51 -12.48 -2.15
C ARG A 116 -16.17 -12.82 -3.48
N SER A 117 -16.35 -11.82 -4.33
CA SER A 117 -17.15 -11.93 -5.56
C SER A 117 -16.46 -12.67 -6.71
N GLY A 118 -15.27 -13.24 -6.49
CA GLY A 118 -14.53 -14.03 -7.51
C GLY A 118 -13.98 -13.21 -8.67
N GLY A 119 -12.90 -13.66 -9.30
CA GLY A 119 -12.30 -13.00 -10.47
C GLY A 119 -13.08 -13.28 -11.74
N VAL A 120 -13.50 -12.23 -12.45
CA VAL A 120 -14.11 -12.34 -13.79
C VAL A 120 -13.11 -11.97 -14.91
N GLU A 121 -11.96 -11.39 -14.58
CA GLU A 121 -11.04 -10.81 -15.59
C GLU A 121 -10.01 -11.78 -16.19
N SER A 122 -9.81 -12.98 -15.64
CA SER A 122 -8.83 -13.96 -16.17
C SER A 122 -9.43 -15.26 -16.70
N GLY A 123 -10.72 -15.28 -17.05
CA GLY A 123 -11.27 -16.33 -17.92
C GLY A 123 -11.89 -17.55 -17.22
N GLY A 124 -12.07 -17.57 -15.91
CA GLY A 124 -12.74 -18.65 -15.18
C GLY A 124 -13.81 -18.13 -14.21
N VAL A 125 -15.02 -18.60 -14.34
CA VAL A 125 -16.09 -18.35 -13.35
C VAL A 125 -15.71 -19.06 -12.06
N GLY A 126 -15.45 -18.31 -10.97
CA GLY A 126 -15.23 -18.87 -9.64
C GLY A 126 -13.78 -18.99 -9.17
N GLU A 127 -12.78 -18.48 -9.91
CA GLU A 127 -11.40 -18.49 -9.41
C GLU A 127 -11.23 -17.57 -8.20
N ARG A 128 -10.52 -18.09 -7.20
CA ARG A 128 -10.18 -17.37 -5.98
C ARG A 128 -9.28 -16.17 -6.28
N VAL A 129 -9.68 -14.98 -5.82
CA VAL A 129 -8.83 -13.78 -5.91
C VAL A 129 -7.76 -13.83 -4.84
N ASP A 130 -6.49 -13.67 -5.23
CA ASP A 130 -5.31 -13.68 -4.36
C ASP A 130 -4.82 -12.27 -4.01
N CYS A 131 -5.00 -11.34 -4.95
CA CYS A 131 -4.58 -9.95 -4.81
C CYS A 131 -5.61 -9.00 -5.43
N VAL A 132 -5.98 -7.95 -4.69
CA VAL A 132 -6.78 -6.82 -5.18
C VAL A 132 -5.89 -5.60 -5.26
N TYR A 133 -6.02 -4.81 -6.32
CA TYR A 133 -5.37 -3.52 -6.48
C TYR A 133 -6.31 -2.50 -7.11
N ALA A 134 -6.04 -1.21 -6.88
CA ALA A 134 -6.92 -0.14 -7.28
C ALA A 134 -6.13 1.15 -7.60
N ASP A 135 -6.85 2.25 -7.79
CA ASP A 135 -6.28 3.57 -8.03
C ASP A 135 -5.98 4.31 -6.73
N ILE A 136 -5.14 5.33 -6.84
CA ILE A 136 -4.89 6.32 -5.79
C ILE A 136 -4.89 7.73 -6.37
N ARG A 137 -5.04 8.73 -5.52
CA ARG A 137 -4.80 10.13 -5.89
C ARG A 137 -3.86 10.81 -4.92
N PHE A 138 -3.02 11.67 -5.45
CA PHE A 138 -2.18 12.55 -4.65
C PHE A 138 -2.93 13.83 -4.35
N VAL A 139 -2.91 14.25 -3.10
CA VAL A 139 -3.60 15.43 -2.61
C VAL A 139 -2.62 16.51 -2.16
N LYS A 140 -3.07 17.77 -2.19
CA LYS A 140 -2.35 18.89 -1.60
C LYS A 140 -2.55 18.90 -0.08
N ASP A 141 -1.96 19.87 0.61
CA ASP A 141 -2.02 20.02 2.06
C ASP A 141 -3.46 20.20 2.61
N ASP A 142 -4.40 20.65 1.75
CA ASP A 142 -5.82 20.74 2.07
C ASP A 142 -6.54 19.39 2.13
N LEU A 143 -5.86 18.31 1.79
CA LEU A 143 -6.36 16.91 1.76
C LEU A 143 -7.56 16.68 0.83
N GLN A 144 -7.91 17.65 -0.01
CA GLN A 144 -9.06 17.64 -0.90
C GLN A 144 -8.64 17.80 -2.36
N THR A 145 -7.82 18.79 -2.66
CA THR A 145 -7.41 19.11 -4.04
C THR A 145 -6.50 18.03 -4.60
N THR A 146 -6.94 17.36 -5.66
CA THR A 146 -6.13 16.38 -6.38
C THR A 146 -5.04 17.07 -7.19
N SER A 147 -3.79 16.69 -6.93
CA SER A 147 -2.63 17.16 -7.69
C SER A 147 -2.20 16.19 -8.79
N ARG A 148 -2.45 14.88 -8.60
CA ARG A 148 -2.16 13.81 -9.55
C ARG A 148 -3.09 12.63 -9.27
N TYR A 149 -3.57 11.99 -10.34
CA TYR A 149 -4.30 10.72 -10.26
C TYR A 149 -3.45 9.59 -10.82
N TYR A 150 -3.34 8.47 -10.10
CA TYR A 150 -2.60 7.30 -10.53
C TYR A 150 -3.55 6.12 -10.69
N SER A 151 -3.94 5.85 -11.94
CA SER A 151 -4.80 4.72 -12.27
C SER A 151 -4.01 3.48 -12.61
N ALA A 152 -4.44 2.35 -12.07
CA ALA A 152 -3.96 1.01 -12.41
C ALA A 152 -4.87 0.28 -13.40
N LYS A 153 -5.90 0.93 -13.98
CA LYS A 153 -6.92 0.33 -14.85
C LYS A 153 -6.36 -0.50 -16.02
N HIS A 154 -5.29 -0.04 -16.62
CA HIS A 154 -4.67 -0.71 -17.77
C HIS A 154 -3.38 -1.43 -17.42
N TRP A 155 -3.07 -1.52 -16.12
CA TRP A 155 -1.88 -2.21 -15.68
C TRP A 155 -2.00 -3.72 -15.90
N LYS A 156 -0.88 -4.35 -16.28
CA LYS A 156 -0.76 -5.80 -16.46
C LYS A 156 0.57 -6.27 -15.86
N PRO A 157 0.68 -7.53 -15.37
CA PRO A 157 1.88 -8.03 -14.69
C PRO A 157 3.19 -7.90 -15.48
N TRP A 158 3.16 -8.02 -16.83
CA TRP A 158 4.35 -7.84 -17.67
C TRP A 158 4.93 -6.42 -17.61
N MET A 159 4.12 -5.41 -17.24
CA MET A 159 4.56 -4.01 -17.14
C MET A 159 5.55 -3.79 -15.99
N LEU A 160 5.63 -4.74 -15.03
CA LEU A 160 6.66 -4.72 -14.00
C LEU A 160 8.07 -4.71 -14.62
N GLN A 161 8.31 -5.42 -15.71
CA GLN A 161 9.62 -5.39 -16.38
C GLN A 161 10.01 -4.00 -16.91
N TRP A 162 9.03 -3.12 -17.12
CA TRP A 162 9.20 -1.76 -17.61
C TRP A 162 9.10 -0.70 -16.49
N GLY A 163 9.18 -1.14 -15.25
CA GLY A 163 9.15 -0.23 -14.09
C GLY A 163 7.79 0.31 -13.73
N LYS A 164 6.69 -0.27 -14.23
CA LYS A 164 5.33 0.14 -13.90
C LYS A 164 4.65 -0.89 -13.01
N MET A 165 4.14 -0.46 -11.85
CA MET A 165 3.47 -1.30 -10.86
C MET A 165 2.13 -0.68 -10.47
N PRO A 166 1.15 -1.42 -9.92
CA PRO A 166 -0.01 -0.81 -9.28
C PRO A 166 0.44 0.00 -8.07
N PRO A 167 -0.30 1.05 -7.68
CA PRO A 167 0.09 1.87 -6.53
C PRO A 167 0.05 1.03 -5.24
N HIS A 168 1.20 0.88 -4.60
CA HIS A 168 1.39 -0.02 -3.46
C HIS A 168 0.35 0.14 -2.33
N PRO A 169 -0.06 1.37 -1.90
CA PRO A 169 -1.06 1.52 -0.84
C PRO A 169 -2.47 1.02 -1.21
N SER A 170 -2.73 0.74 -2.49
CA SER A 170 -3.99 0.15 -2.95
C SER A 170 -3.91 -1.37 -3.16
N VAL A 171 -2.77 -1.99 -2.84
CA VAL A 171 -2.56 -3.43 -3.02
C VAL A 171 -2.90 -4.18 -1.74
N TYR A 172 -3.83 -5.13 -1.86
CA TYR A 172 -4.26 -6.02 -0.79
C TYR A 172 -3.98 -7.45 -1.21
N ILE A 173 -3.40 -8.25 -0.31
CA ILE A 173 -2.91 -9.60 -0.61
C ILE A 173 -3.40 -10.56 0.48
N ARG A 174 -3.78 -11.80 0.12
CA ARG A 174 -4.10 -12.81 1.11
C ARG A 174 -2.90 -13.09 2.01
N ARG A 175 -3.11 -13.09 3.33
CA ARG A 175 -2.05 -13.22 4.34
C ARG A 175 -1.20 -14.49 4.15
N GLU A 176 -1.82 -15.62 3.86
CA GLU A 176 -1.12 -16.90 3.68
C GLU A 176 -0.07 -16.89 2.55
N LEU A 177 -0.17 -15.94 1.60
CA LEU A 177 0.79 -15.84 0.50
C LEU A 177 2.13 -15.25 0.97
N PHE A 178 2.14 -14.50 2.07
CA PHE A 178 3.39 -14.04 2.70
C PHE A 178 4.16 -15.21 3.34
N ASP A 179 3.45 -16.20 3.87
CA ASP A 179 4.07 -17.44 4.38
C ASP A 179 4.65 -18.28 3.22
N ARG A 180 3.95 -18.31 2.09
CA ARG A 180 4.31 -19.14 0.93
C ARG A 180 5.41 -18.51 0.07
N TYR A 181 5.35 -17.21 -0.19
CA TYR A 181 6.23 -16.51 -1.14
C TYR A 181 7.19 -15.54 -0.46
N GLY A 182 7.12 -15.41 0.86
CA GLY A 182 7.99 -14.57 1.67
C GLY A 182 7.55 -13.11 1.74
N VAL A 183 8.02 -12.40 2.74
CA VAL A 183 7.74 -10.98 3.03
C VAL A 183 8.61 -10.03 2.21
N TYR A 184 8.60 -8.73 2.51
CA TYR A 184 9.45 -7.74 1.84
C TYR A 184 10.93 -8.04 2.06
N LYS A 185 11.73 -8.04 0.99
CA LYS A 185 13.18 -8.20 1.08
C LYS A 185 13.81 -6.98 1.75
N LEU A 186 14.68 -7.23 2.73
CA LEU A 186 15.52 -6.18 3.31
C LEU A 186 16.72 -5.88 2.39
N GLY A 187 17.32 -4.69 2.55
CA GLY A 187 18.39 -4.23 1.68
C GLY A 187 17.92 -3.53 0.39
N TYR A 188 16.64 -3.20 0.34
CA TYR A 188 16.04 -2.23 -0.58
C TYR A 188 15.66 -0.98 0.21
N ASP A 189 16.04 0.20 -0.29
CA ASP A 189 15.72 1.47 0.37
C ASP A 189 14.35 2.02 -0.02
N ILE A 190 13.90 1.75 -1.28
CA ILE A 190 12.72 2.38 -1.89
C ILE A 190 11.81 1.37 -2.60
N ALA A 191 12.35 0.30 -3.20
CA ALA A 191 11.62 -0.56 -4.13
C ALA A 191 11.46 -2.03 -3.69
N ALA A 192 11.40 -2.33 -2.37
CA ALA A 192 11.10 -3.69 -1.92
C ALA A 192 9.64 -4.09 -2.21
N ASP A 193 8.71 -3.13 -2.25
CA ASP A 193 7.35 -3.31 -2.72
C ASP A 193 7.30 -3.76 -4.18
N TYR A 194 8.10 -3.13 -5.01
CA TYR A 194 8.24 -3.50 -6.42
C TYR A 194 8.80 -4.92 -6.59
N GLU A 195 9.84 -5.29 -5.83
CA GLU A 195 10.42 -6.63 -5.83
C GLU A 195 9.39 -7.68 -5.39
N LEU A 196 8.65 -7.41 -4.31
CA LEU A 196 7.58 -8.28 -3.83
C LEU A 196 6.50 -8.51 -4.90
N LEU A 197 6.08 -7.47 -5.61
CA LEU A 197 5.08 -7.59 -6.67
C LEU A 197 5.60 -8.39 -7.87
N ILE A 198 6.89 -8.35 -8.20
CA ILE A 198 7.48 -9.24 -9.22
C ILE A 198 7.32 -10.69 -8.78
N ARG A 199 7.73 -11.04 -7.56
CA ARG A 199 7.59 -12.43 -7.03
C ARG A 199 6.15 -12.90 -7.05
N TYR A 200 5.22 -12.07 -6.64
CA TYR A 200 3.82 -12.44 -6.47
C TYR A 200 3.06 -12.44 -7.79
N LEU A 201 3.10 -11.36 -8.52
CA LEU A 201 2.20 -11.16 -9.65
C LEU A 201 2.76 -11.69 -10.97
N ARG A 202 4.09 -11.82 -11.07
CA ARG A 202 4.72 -12.27 -12.29
C ARG A 202 5.29 -13.68 -12.19
N MET A 203 5.99 -14.02 -11.11
CA MET A 203 6.55 -15.36 -10.92
C MET A 203 5.50 -16.35 -10.44
N ALA A 204 4.80 -16.03 -9.35
CA ALA A 204 3.77 -16.89 -8.77
C ALA A 204 2.43 -16.82 -9.53
N LYS A 205 2.28 -15.86 -10.43
CA LYS A 205 1.08 -15.66 -11.27
C LYS A 205 -0.22 -15.64 -10.46
N LEU A 206 -0.22 -14.89 -9.37
CA LEU A 206 -1.40 -14.77 -8.51
C LEU A 206 -2.60 -14.24 -9.30
N ASN A 207 -3.79 -14.74 -8.95
CA ASN A 207 -5.05 -14.24 -9.49
C ASN A 207 -5.33 -12.85 -8.95
N THR A 208 -5.32 -11.87 -9.85
CA THR A 208 -5.46 -10.46 -9.50
C THR A 208 -6.82 -9.90 -9.91
N ARG A 209 -7.34 -8.98 -9.11
CA ARG A 209 -8.54 -8.21 -9.43
C ARG A 209 -8.25 -6.72 -9.34
N TYR A 210 -8.55 -5.99 -10.40
CA TYR A 210 -8.56 -4.54 -10.39
C TYR A 210 -9.91 -4.03 -9.88
N LEU A 211 -9.89 -3.21 -8.84
CA LEU A 211 -11.05 -2.48 -8.36
C LEU A 211 -11.04 -1.07 -8.97
N ASN A 212 -12.02 -0.78 -9.82
CA ASN A 212 -12.09 0.49 -10.56
C ASN A 212 -12.55 1.64 -9.64
N GLU A 213 -11.80 1.88 -8.57
CA GLU A 213 -12.04 2.89 -7.56
C GLU A 213 -10.73 3.52 -7.10
N CYS A 214 -10.79 4.76 -6.60
CA CYS A 214 -9.71 5.37 -5.85
C CYS A 214 -9.83 4.94 -4.38
N LEU A 215 -8.83 4.27 -3.85
CA LEU A 215 -8.88 3.79 -2.46
C LEU A 215 -8.15 4.72 -1.48
N VAL A 216 -7.08 5.39 -1.93
CA VAL A 216 -6.17 6.12 -1.03
C VAL A 216 -5.88 7.52 -1.53
N LYS A 217 -5.93 8.47 -0.61
CA LYS A 217 -5.40 9.83 -0.74
C LYS A 217 -3.98 9.84 -0.21
N MET A 218 -3.01 10.05 -1.09
CA MET A 218 -1.59 10.18 -0.72
C MET A 218 -1.18 11.64 -0.60
N ARG A 219 -0.45 11.99 0.45
CA ARG A 219 0.20 13.30 0.53
C ARG A 219 1.39 13.37 -0.43
N MET A 220 1.66 14.58 -0.92
CA MET A 220 2.84 14.85 -1.74
C MET A 220 4.12 14.82 -0.88
N GLY A 221 5.25 14.36 -1.44
CA GLY A 221 6.58 14.47 -0.79
C GLY A 221 7.16 13.18 -0.21
N GLY A 222 6.64 12.03 -0.59
CA GLY A 222 7.15 10.72 -0.16
C GLY A 222 8.63 10.47 -0.52
N LYS A 223 9.26 9.49 0.16
CA LYS A 223 10.68 9.13 0.05
C LYS A 223 11.14 8.87 -1.40
N SER A 224 10.28 8.29 -2.23
CA SER A 224 10.59 7.97 -3.65
C SER A 224 10.68 9.20 -4.57
N THR A 225 10.22 10.38 -4.12
CA THR A 225 10.18 11.61 -4.91
C THR A 225 11.17 12.68 -4.46
N ARG A 226 11.96 12.42 -3.41
CA ARG A 226 12.91 13.38 -2.81
C ARG A 226 14.23 13.48 -3.61
N GLY A 227 14.15 14.02 -4.83
CA GLY A 227 15.34 14.46 -5.59
C GLY A 227 16.10 13.36 -6.33
N TRP A 228 17.27 13.77 -6.89
CA TRP A 228 18.06 12.95 -7.82
C TRP A 228 18.66 11.67 -7.22
N LYS A 229 18.99 11.67 -5.93
CA LYS A 229 19.49 10.48 -5.22
C LYS A 229 18.42 9.38 -5.14
N SER A 230 17.20 9.74 -4.76
CA SER A 230 16.06 8.79 -4.72
C SER A 230 15.72 8.26 -6.10
N PHE A 231 15.80 9.10 -7.14
CA PHE A 231 15.62 8.67 -8.53
C PHE A 231 16.63 7.58 -8.94
N LYS A 232 17.92 7.78 -8.66
CA LYS A 232 18.97 6.78 -8.98
C LYS A 232 18.76 5.49 -8.19
N THR A 233 18.51 5.58 -6.89
CA THR A 233 18.27 4.42 -6.02
C THR A 233 17.08 3.62 -6.50
N LEU A 234 15.94 4.27 -6.72
CA LEU A 234 14.71 3.62 -7.21
C LEU A 234 14.94 2.84 -8.51
N ASN A 235 15.56 3.47 -9.51
CA ASN A 235 15.76 2.80 -10.80
C ASN A 235 16.78 1.66 -10.71
N ARG A 236 17.85 1.81 -9.92
CA ARG A 236 18.80 0.72 -9.68
C ARG A 236 18.13 -0.47 -8.98
N GLU A 237 17.27 -0.21 -8.00
CA GLU A 237 16.56 -1.24 -7.28
C GLU A 237 15.47 -1.92 -8.13
N ILE A 238 14.79 -1.19 -9.01
CA ILE A 238 13.87 -1.77 -10.00
C ILE A 238 14.61 -2.73 -10.95
N VAL A 239 15.76 -2.32 -11.48
CA VAL A 239 16.60 -3.19 -12.33
C VAL A 239 17.05 -4.41 -11.54
N ARG A 240 17.59 -4.21 -10.33
CA ARG A 240 18.02 -5.28 -9.43
C ARG A 240 16.88 -6.26 -9.13
N GLY A 241 15.69 -5.78 -8.76
CA GLY A 241 14.52 -6.62 -8.43
C GLY A 241 14.08 -7.48 -9.61
N ASN A 242 14.11 -6.94 -10.84
CA ASN A 242 13.86 -7.76 -12.03
C ASN A 242 14.92 -8.85 -12.23
N LEU A 243 16.20 -8.49 -12.18
CA LEU A 243 17.31 -9.43 -12.41
C LEU A 243 17.35 -10.55 -11.36
N GLU A 244 17.17 -10.22 -10.07
CA GLU A 244 17.09 -11.20 -8.97
C GLU A 244 15.96 -12.20 -9.14
N ASN A 245 14.89 -11.81 -9.87
CA ASN A 245 13.74 -12.65 -10.14
C ASN A 245 13.75 -13.23 -11.57
N GLY A 246 14.91 -13.24 -12.25
CA GLY A 246 15.10 -13.90 -13.54
C GLY A 246 14.54 -13.13 -14.76
N TYR A 247 14.17 -11.86 -14.61
CA TYR A 247 13.70 -11.02 -15.70
C TYR A 247 14.77 -10.02 -16.14
N PHE A 248 15.11 -10.04 -17.43
CA PHE A 248 16.00 -9.03 -17.97
C PHE A 248 15.37 -7.64 -17.86
N CYS A 249 16.11 -6.69 -17.32
CA CYS A 249 15.73 -5.30 -17.21
C CYS A 249 17.00 -4.42 -17.24
N CYS A 250 16.92 -3.29 -17.91
CA CYS A 250 17.98 -2.29 -17.95
C CYS A 250 17.40 -0.88 -17.89
N PHE A 251 18.23 0.10 -17.59
CA PHE A 251 17.78 1.48 -17.39
C PHE A 251 16.97 2.05 -18.57
N PRO A 252 17.37 1.86 -19.86
CA PRO A 252 16.58 2.34 -20.99
C PRO A 252 15.14 1.81 -21.02
N MET A 253 14.89 0.58 -20.56
CA MET A 253 13.54 0.00 -20.48
C MET A 253 12.64 0.73 -19.47
N LEU A 254 13.21 1.49 -18.54
CA LEU A 254 12.45 2.24 -17.55
C LEU A 254 12.04 3.63 -18.03
N LEU A 255 12.56 4.12 -19.16
CA LEU A 255 12.25 5.46 -19.68
C LEU A 255 10.77 5.67 -20.00
N PRO A 256 10.04 4.71 -20.62
CA PRO A 256 8.62 4.89 -20.95
C PRO A 256 7.75 5.23 -19.74
N LYS A 257 8.04 4.73 -18.54
CA LYS A 257 7.24 5.04 -17.35
C LYS A 257 7.21 6.55 -17.02
N TYR A 258 8.24 7.30 -17.38
CA TYR A 258 8.33 8.74 -17.12
C TYR A 258 7.46 9.54 -18.10
N PHE A 259 7.29 9.08 -19.34
CA PHE A 259 6.34 9.67 -20.28
C PHE A 259 4.91 9.53 -19.76
N PHE A 260 4.52 8.33 -19.32
CA PHE A 260 3.18 8.11 -18.74
C PHE A 260 2.96 8.98 -17.50
N LYS A 261 4.00 9.17 -16.66
CA LYS A 261 3.89 10.01 -15.47
C LYS A 261 3.55 11.48 -15.79
N VAL A 262 4.00 12.01 -16.93
CA VAL A 262 3.65 13.38 -17.37
C VAL A 262 2.14 13.49 -17.62
N PHE A 263 1.53 12.51 -18.26
CA PHE A 263 0.09 12.50 -18.52
C PHE A 263 -0.73 12.45 -17.22
N GLU A 264 -0.27 11.74 -16.19
CA GLU A 264 -0.94 11.66 -14.88
C GLU A 264 -1.02 13.04 -14.17
N PHE A 265 -0.15 13.99 -14.51
CA PHE A 265 -0.22 15.37 -14.01
C PHE A 265 -1.09 16.28 -14.88
N ILE A 266 -1.24 15.99 -16.16
CA ILE A 266 -1.97 16.81 -17.10
C ILE A 266 -3.48 16.50 -17.06
N LEU A 267 -3.85 15.21 -17.02
CA LEU A 267 -5.24 14.78 -17.08
C LEU A 267 -6.14 15.39 -16.00
N PRO A 268 -5.75 15.45 -14.71
CA PRO A 268 -6.57 16.08 -13.68
C PRO A 268 -6.80 17.57 -13.90
N ARG A 269 -5.85 18.28 -14.55
CA ARG A 269 -5.97 19.70 -14.87
C ARG A 269 -6.94 19.96 -16.02
N LEU A 270 -7.18 18.96 -16.85
CA LEU A 270 -8.14 19.02 -17.97
C LEU A 270 -9.52 18.48 -17.61
N GLY A 271 -9.76 18.13 -16.32
CA GLY A 271 -11.06 17.61 -15.86
C GLY A 271 -11.32 16.14 -16.24
N PHE A 272 -10.33 15.44 -16.78
CA PHE A 272 -10.44 13.99 -17.05
C PHE A 272 -10.08 13.19 -15.77
N LYS A 273 -10.97 12.28 -15.40
CA LYS A 273 -10.73 11.26 -14.35
C LYS A 273 -10.04 10.05 -14.92
#